data_b944f8a3daa8b13da9a2dfe90b826a6b
#
_entry.id   b944f8a3daa8b13da9a2dfe90b826a6b
#
_cell.length_a   1.000
_cell.length_b   1.000
_cell.length_c   1.000
_cell.angle_alpha   90.00
_cell.angle_beta   90.00
_cell.angle_gamma   90.00
#
_symmetry.space_group_name_H-M   'P 1'
#
loop_
_entity.id
_entity.type
_entity.pdbx_description
1 polymer ?
#
loop_
_entity_poly.entity_id
_entity_poly.type
_entity_poly.pdbx_seq_one_letter_code
_entity_poly.pdbx_strand_id
1 'polypeptide(L)'
;YVMNTNDTIVDSFAPGSTITGPSGQLAHPETIEHSKRLVKTLYRVGDNAWSLVGNGLSNQSFIEGPEGLIVIDTGECDEEMAAALAAIREETSAPLAACIYTHFHYVGGTQALLAEKADLPIWGHAGIQANLDRFGGEIAPRVTRGLVHQFAITMPQEGPDGVVNVGLGNFFRNPDHAPFTNGYVPAMHTFEGPTKATIAGLDVEFYPAPSDATDSATIWFPQLRLAVNNLLWPALFNVFAIRGEEYRDPRVLIRG
;
A
#
# COMPACT_ATOMS: atom_id res chain seq x y z
N TYR A 1 -13.97 -9.77 13.93
CA TYR A 1 -14.62 -8.48 14.18
C TYR A 1 -16.12 -8.78 14.37
N VAL A 2 -16.62 -8.72 15.57
CA VAL A 2 -18.06 -8.80 15.83
C VAL A 2 -18.59 -7.39 15.55
N MET A 3 -19.36 -7.22 14.48
CA MET A 3 -20.11 -5.97 14.25
C MET A 3 -21.01 -5.76 15.47
N ASN A 4 -20.83 -4.63 16.12
CA ASN A 4 -21.72 -4.21 17.20
C ASN A 4 -23.04 -3.83 16.53
N THR A 5 -24.08 -4.61 16.75
CA THR A 5 -25.41 -4.43 16.13
C THR A 5 -26.15 -3.15 16.56
N ASN A 6 -25.50 -2.32 17.36
CA ASN A 6 -25.98 -1.00 17.78
C ASN A 6 -25.36 0.16 17.00
N ASP A 7 -24.54 -0.09 15.99
CA ASP A 7 -24.08 0.97 15.12
C ASP A 7 -25.26 1.45 14.28
N THR A 8 -25.78 2.61 14.63
CA THR A 8 -26.80 3.30 13.83
C THR A 8 -26.23 3.51 12.45
N ILE A 9 -26.89 2.94 11.42
CA ILE A 9 -26.52 3.24 10.03
C ILE A 9 -26.70 4.75 9.85
N VAL A 10 -25.61 5.48 9.73
CA VAL A 10 -25.65 6.91 9.46
C VAL A 10 -26.04 7.06 7.99
N ASP A 11 -27.11 7.80 7.73
CA ASP A 11 -27.49 8.17 6.38
C ASP A 11 -26.47 9.18 5.85
N SER A 12 -25.53 8.70 5.05
CA SER A 12 -24.45 9.49 4.45
C SER A 12 -24.95 10.62 3.52
N PHE A 13 -26.22 10.58 3.17
CA PHE A 13 -26.87 11.60 2.32
C PHE A 13 -27.81 12.51 3.12
N ALA A 14 -27.91 12.34 4.43
CA ALA A 14 -28.78 13.16 5.27
C ALA A 14 -28.30 14.63 5.25
N PRO A 15 -29.17 15.59 4.92
CA PRO A 15 -28.84 17.01 5.00
C PRO A 15 -28.45 17.41 6.43
N GLY A 16 -27.39 18.20 6.59
CA GLY A 16 -26.95 18.71 7.89
C GLY A 16 -25.97 17.84 8.66
N SER A 17 -25.53 16.70 8.08
CA SER A 17 -24.49 15.84 8.68
C SER A 17 -23.06 16.40 8.55
N THR A 18 -22.90 17.67 8.21
CA THR A 18 -21.59 18.30 7.97
C THR A 18 -21.03 18.88 9.26
N ILE A 19 -19.77 18.57 9.54
CA ILE A 19 -18.98 19.20 10.62
C ILE A 19 -17.70 19.80 10.06
N THR A 20 -17.08 20.69 10.84
CA THR A 20 -15.80 21.31 10.46
C THR A 20 -14.65 20.40 10.91
N GLY A 21 -13.78 20.05 9.96
CA GLY A 21 -12.57 19.29 10.19
C GLY A 21 -11.41 20.13 10.77
N PRO A 22 -10.26 19.48 11.07
CA PRO A 22 -9.12 20.13 11.71
C PRO A 22 -8.53 21.31 10.95
N SER A 23 -8.57 21.28 9.61
CA SER A 23 -8.05 22.35 8.74
C SER A 23 -9.17 23.18 8.09
N GLY A 24 -10.35 23.20 8.71
CA GLY A 24 -11.50 24.00 8.25
C GLY A 24 -12.36 23.35 7.16
N GLN A 25 -12.09 22.10 6.80
CA GLN A 25 -12.86 21.35 5.81
C GLN A 25 -14.29 21.11 6.32
N LEU A 26 -15.27 21.21 5.44
CA LEU A 26 -16.65 20.80 5.71
C LEU A 26 -16.88 19.39 5.19
N ALA A 27 -17.05 18.43 6.08
CA ALA A 27 -17.19 17.03 5.70
C ALA A 27 -18.13 16.25 6.62
N HIS A 28 -18.52 15.07 6.15
CA HIS A 28 -19.29 14.14 6.97
C HIS A 28 -18.48 13.71 8.19
N PRO A 29 -19.10 13.56 9.39
CA PRO A 29 -18.39 13.16 10.62
C PRO A 29 -17.58 11.88 10.47
N GLU A 30 -18.09 10.87 9.74
CA GLU A 30 -17.39 9.62 9.51
C GLU A 30 -16.11 9.78 8.69
N THR A 31 -16.08 10.73 7.73
CA THR A 31 -14.87 11.04 6.95
C THR A 31 -13.79 11.62 7.85
N ILE A 32 -14.18 12.52 8.77
CA ILE A 32 -13.26 13.10 9.75
C ILE A 32 -12.75 12.02 10.72
N GLU A 33 -13.65 11.15 11.20
CA GLU A 33 -13.26 10.04 12.09
C GLU A 33 -12.33 9.04 11.39
N HIS A 34 -12.58 8.76 10.12
CA HIS A 34 -11.73 7.88 9.31
C HIS A 34 -10.28 8.38 9.24
N SER A 35 -10.06 9.69 9.14
CA SER A 35 -8.72 10.29 9.08
C SER A 35 -7.85 9.92 10.28
N LYS A 36 -8.44 9.66 11.45
CA LYS A 36 -7.70 9.23 12.63
C LYS A 36 -7.03 7.86 12.48
N ARG A 37 -7.56 7.02 11.59
CA ARG A 37 -6.99 5.70 11.26
C ARG A 37 -5.84 5.80 10.25
N LEU A 38 -5.69 6.95 9.62
CA LEU A 38 -4.70 7.21 8.57
C LEU A 38 -3.50 8.01 9.08
N VAL A 39 -3.38 8.19 10.39
CA VAL A 39 -2.22 8.83 11.01
C VAL A 39 -1.03 7.88 10.92
N LYS A 40 0.14 8.44 10.55
CA LYS A 40 1.39 7.66 10.45
C LYS A 40 1.67 6.92 11.75
N THR A 41 1.59 5.60 11.71
CA THR A 41 1.77 4.74 12.88
C THR A 41 2.42 3.42 12.47
N LEU A 42 3.48 3.04 13.16
CA LEU A 42 4.10 1.72 13.02
C LEU A 42 3.40 0.75 13.96
N TYR A 43 2.64 -0.17 13.41
CA TYR A 43 1.94 -1.21 14.16
C TYR A 43 2.80 -2.47 14.25
N ARG A 44 2.96 -2.99 15.45
CA ARG A 44 3.49 -4.33 15.65
C ARG A 44 2.37 -5.34 15.45
N VAL A 45 2.45 -6.15 14.39
CA VAL A 45 1.41 -7.13 14.00
C VAL A 45 1.77 -8.56 14.37
N GLY A 46 2.97 -8.77 14.89
CA GLY A 46 3.49 -10.04 15.38
C GLY A 46 4.77 -9.83 16.18
N ASP A 47 5.38 -10.90 16.68
CA ASP A 47 6.60 -10.76 17.47
C ASP A 47 7.75 -10.16 16.65
N ASN A 48 7.83 -10.52 15.37
CA ASN A 48 8.88 -10.10 14.43
C ASN A 48 8.28 -9.47 13.17
N ALA A 49 7.11 -8.81 13.28
CA ALA A 49 6.44 -8.24 12.11
C ALA A 49 5.78 -6.90 12.45
N TRP A 50 5.94 -5.94 11.55
CA TRP A 50 5.40 -4.58 11.68
C TRP A 50 4.76 -4.14 10.36
N SER A 51 3.82 -3.21 10.46
CA SER A 51 3.21 -2.52 9.32
C SER A 51 3.13 -1.04 9.60
N LEU A 52 3.74 -0.24 8.75
CA LEU A 52 3.67 1.22 8.80
C LEU A 52 2.46 1.68 8.00
N VAL A 53 1.48 2.24 8.69
CA VAL A 53 0.24 2.80 8.11
C VAL A 53 0.34 4.31 8.09
N GLY A 54 -0.22 4.96 7.06
CA GLY A 54 -0.36 6.41 6.99
C GLY A 54 0.93 7.17 6.66
N ASN A 55 1.98 6.47 6.25
CA ASN A 55 3.20 7.09 5.71
C ASN A 55 2.95 7.63 4.29
N GLY A 56 2.30 6.83 3.45
CA GLY A 56 1.83 7.15 2.10
C GLY A 56 0.46 6.52 1.85
N LEU A 57 0.14 6.21 0.60
CA LEU A 57 -1.08 5.49 0.24
C LEU A 57 -0.98 4.00 0.55
N SER A 58 0.21 3.43 0.46
CA SER A 58 0.45 2.03 0.81
C SER A 58 0.98 1.89 2.23
N ASN A 59 0.83 0.67 2.76
CA ASN A 59 1.50 0.28 3.97
C ASN A 59 2.84 -0.38 3.59
N GLN A 60 3.93 0.01 4.24
CA GLN A 60 5.18 -0.72 4.17
C GLN A 60 5.20 -1.73 5.31
N SER A 61 5.44 -3.00 4.99
CA SER A 61 5.50 -4.06 5.99
C SER A 61 6.92 -4.58 6.16
N PHE A 62 7.25 -4.97 7.38
CA PHE A 62 8.59 -5.40 7.77
C PHE A 62 8.49 -6.72 8.53
N ILE A 63 9.31 -7.70 8.15
CA ILE A 63 9.35 -9.01 8.79
C ILE A 63 10.81 -9.35 9.09
N GLU A 64 11.11 -9.54 10.35
CA GLU A 64 12.45 -9.91 10.79
C GLU A 64 12.58 -11.43 10.87
N GLY A 65 13.46 -11.97 10.04
CA GLY A 65 13.90 -13.34 10.07
C GLY A 65 15.24 -13.51 10.77
N PRO A 66 15.72 -14.76 10.96
CA PRO A 66 17.00 -15.04 11.58
C PRO A 66 18.21 -14.37 10.92
N GLU A 67 18.13 -14.06 9.63
CA GLU A 67 19.25 -13.51 8.84
C GLU A 67 19.04 -12.02 8.47
N GLY A 68 17.98 -11.38 8.96
CA GLY A 68 17.72 -9.96 8.75
C GLY A 68 16.28 -9.61 8.41
N LEU A 69 16.10 -8.36 8.00
CA LEU A 69 14.81 -7.73 7.78
C LEU A 69 14.37 -7.87 6.31
N ILE A 70 13.18 -8.40 6.11
CA ILE A 70 12.46 -8.42 4.83
C ILE A 70 11.57 -7.18 4.79
N VAL A 71 11.67 -6.39 3.72
CA VAL A 71 10.80 -5.25 3.46
C VAL A 71 9.77 -5.65 2.41
N ILE A 72 8.48 -5.40 2.66
CA ILE A 72 7.40 -5.70 1.73
C ILE A 72 6.75 -4.40 1.30
N ASP A 73 6.80 -4.13 0.01
CA ASP A 73 6.48 -2.89 -0.69
C ASP A 73 7.32 -1.69 -0.22
N THR A 74 7.57 -0.77 -1.14
CA THR A 74 8.49 0.34 -0.92
C THR A 74 7.84 1.72 -1.07
N GLY A 75 6.50 1.76 -1.21
CA GLY A 75 5.78 3.02 -1.42
C GLY A 75 5.93 3.58 -2.83
N GLU A 76 5.60 4.84 -3.00
CA GLU A 76 5.57 5.50 -4.30
C GLU A 76 6.89 6.21 -4.67
N CYS A 77 7.79 6.45 -3.68
CA CYS A 77 9.05 7.17 -3.90
C CYS A 77 10.12 6.84 -2.84
N ASP A 78 11.36 7.20 -3.14
CA ASP A 78 12.50 6.94 -2.26
C ASP A 78 12.37 7.64 -0.90
N GLU A 79 11.82 8.85 -0.87
CA GLU A 79 11.62 9.62 0.36
C GLU A 79 10.58 8.96 1.28
N GLU A 80 9.53 8.37 0.70
CA GLU A 80 8.54 7.59 1.46
C GLU A 80 9.18 6.36 2.10
N MET A 81 10.00 5.62 1.32
CA MET A 81 10.70 4.45 1.85
C MET A 81 11.78 4.81 2.87
N ALA A 82 12.51 5.91 2.66
CA ALA A 82 13.47 6.41 3.64
C ALA A 82 12.80 6.75 4.98
N ALA A 83 11.63 7.38 4.94
CA ALA A 83 10.83 7.67 6.12
C ALA A 83 10.29 6.39 6.81
N ALA A 84 10.01 5.34 6.03
CA ALA A 84 9.61 4.03 6.54
C ALA A 84 10.79 3.28 7.18
N LEU A 85 11.97 3.33 6.56
CA LEU A 85 13.21 2.79 7.14
C LEU A 85 13.54 3.47 8.47
N ALA A 86 13.46 4.80 8.53
CA ALA A 86 13.70 5.51 9.78
C ALA A 86 12.76 5.04 10.91
N ALA A 87 11.48 4.81 10.60
CA ALA A 87 10.51 4.33 11.58
C ALA A 87 10.83 2.91 12.08
N ILE A 88 11.14 1.96 11.17
CA ILE A 88 11.45 0.59 11.59
C ILE A 88 12.78 0.48 12.33
N ARG A 89 13.74 1.38 12.06
CA ARG A 89 15.03 1.41 12.75
C ARG A 89 14.94 1.79 14.23
N GLU A 90 13.80 2.34 14.67
CA GLU A 90 13.50 2.54 16.10
C GLU A 90 13.14 1.21 16.80
N GLU A 91 12.67 0.20 16.05
CA GLU A 91 12.25 -1.11 16.58
C GLU A 91 13.33 -2.19 16.44
N THR A 92 14.11 -2.16 15.35
CA THR A 92 15.13 -3.19 15.09
C THR A 92 16.35 -2.63 14.37
N SER A 93 17.52 -3.20 14.72
CA SER A 93 18.80 -2.97 14.03
C SER A 93 19.17 -4.09 13.05
N ALA A 94 18.26 -5.04 12.79
CA ALA A 94 18.52 -6.16 11.89
C ALA A 94 18.89 -5.65 10.47
N PRO A 95 19.94 -6.21 9.83
CA PRO A 95 20.34 -5.78 8.50
C PRO A 95 19.24 -6.09 7.47
N LEU A 96 19.14 -5.30 6.40
CA LEU A 96 18.25 -5.62 5.29
C LEU A 96 18.65 -6.97 4.68
N ALA A 97 17.69 -7.86 4.45
CA ALA A 97 17.91 -9.18 3.87
C ALA A 97 17.26 -9.34 2.49
N ALA A 98 16.06 -8.79 2.30
CA ALA A 98 15.36 -8.82 1.01
C ALA A 98 14.30 -7.73 0.91
N CYS A 99 13.90 -7.43 -0.33
CA CYS A 99 12.68 -6.68 -0.64
C CYS A 99 11.72 -7.60 -1.41
N ILE A 100 10.42 -7.51 -1.11
CA ILE A 100 9.37 -8.26 -1.80
C ILE A 100 8.29 -7.29 -2.23
N TYR A 101 7.88 -7.34 -3.50
CA TYR A 101 6.77 -6.58 -4.04
C TYR A 101 5.48 -7.40 -4.00
N THR A 102 4.41 -6.84 -3.46
CA THR A 102 3.08 -7.46 -3.55
C THR A 102 2.46 -7.28 -4.92
N HIS A 103 2.70 -6.14 -5.58
CA HIS A 103 2.25 -5.77 -6.92
C HIS A 103 2.95 -4.46 -7.38
N PHE A 104 2.64 -4.00 -8.58
CA PHE A 104 3.38 -2.92 -9.26
C PHE A 104 3.17 -1.50 -8.71
N HIS A 105 2.10 -1.22 -7.95
CA HIS A 105 1.77 0.16 -7.56
C HIS A 105 2.78 0.78 -6.58
N TYR A 106 3.35 -0.01 -5.68
CA TYR A 106 4.14 0.51 -4.54
C TYR A 106 5.57 -0.02 -4.54
N VAL A 107 6.25 0.19 -5.65
CA VAL A 107 7.63 -0.26 -5.90
C VAL A 107 8.62 0.90 -6.08
N GLY A 108 8.12 2.15 -5.95
CA GLY A 108 8.84 3.37 -6.32
C GLY A 108 9.94 3.81 -5.37
N GLY A 109 10.04 3.25 -4.16
CA GLY A 109 11.04 3.64 -3.17
C GLY A 109 12.21 2.67 -3.01
N THR A 110 12.43 1.78 -3.96
CA THR A 110 13.41 0.68 -3.82
C THR A 110 14.87 1.15 -3.78
N GLN A 111 15.19 2.25 -4.45
CA GLN A 111 16.57 2.80 -4.42
C GLN A 111 16.98 3.24 -3.01
N ALA A 112 16.02 3.66 -2.16
CA ALA A 112 16.32 3.97 -0.77
C ALA A 112 16.82 2.73 0.01
N LEU A 113 16.33 1.52 -0.31
CA LEU A 113 16.84 0.27 0.25
C LEU A 113 18.23 -0.06 -0.29
N LEU A 114 18.44 0.12 -1.59
CA LEU A 114 19.73 -0.16 -2.24
C LEU A 114 20.83 0.82 -1.80
N ALA A 115 20.49 2.01 -1.34
CA ALA A 115 21.44 2.94 -0.72
C ALA A 115 22.01 2.37 0.59
N GLU A 116 21.24 1.58 1.35
CA GLU A 116 21.71 0.88 2.55
C GLU A 116 22.39 -0.45 2.21
N LYS A 117 21.85 -1.21 1.23
CA LYS A 117 22.37 -2.51 0.80
C LYS A 117 22.27 -2.66 -0.72
N ALA A 118 23.35 -2.39 -1.43
CA ALA A 118 23.41 -2.34 -2.90
C ALA A 118 23.09 -3.67 -3.60
N ASP A 119 23.33 -4.80 -2.94
CA ASP A 119 23.12 -6.16 -3.46
C ASP A 119 21.85 -6.82 -2.87
N LEU A 120 20.89 -6.00 -2.42
CA LEU A 120 19.65 -6.49 -1.80
C LEU A 120 18.83 -7.34 -2.79
N PRO A 121 18.53 -8.62 -2.46
CA PRO A 121 17.65 -9.43 -3.29
C PRO A 121 16.23 -8.84 -3.36
N ILE A 122 15.69 -8.71 -4.59
CA ILE A 122 14.35 -8.18 -4.84
C ILE A 122 13.49 -9.27 -5.47
N TRP A 123 12.34 -9.54 -4.87
CA TRP A 123 11.37 -10.54 -5.29
C TRP A 123 10.08 -9.88 -5.76
N GLY A 124 9.45 -10.43 -6.81
CA GLY A 124 8.17 -9.92 -7.29
C GLY A 124 7.56 -10.78 -8.39
N HIS A 125 6.30 -10.53 -8.71
CA HIS A 125 5.65 -11.20 -9.83
C HIS A 125 6.27 -10.77 -11.17
N ALA A 126 6.43 -11.69 -12.11
CA ALA A 126 7.03 -11.39 -13.42
C ALA A 126 6.25 -10.33 -14.22
N GLY A 127 4.97 -10.15 -13.96
CA GLY A 127 4.10 -9.16 -14.61
C GLY A 127 4.30 -7.71 -14.18
N ILE A 128 5.07 -7.42 -13.12
CA ILE A 128 5.23 -6.06 -12.57
C ILE A 128 5.71 -5.08 -13.63
N GLN A 129 6.78 -5.40 -14.35
CA GLN A 129 7.34 -4.51 -15.37
C GLN A 129 6.34 -4.20 -16.48
N ALA A 130 5.63 -5.22 -16.97
CA ALA A 130 4.63 -5.05 -18.03
C ALA A 130 3.46 -4.14 -17.56
N ASN A 131 3.04 -4.27 -16.31
CA ASN A 131 2.01 -3.40 -15.72
C ASN A 131 2.51 -1.95 -15.56
N LEU A 132 3.76 -1.75 -15.14
CA LEU A 132 4.37 -0.40 -15.08
C LEU A 132 4.47 0.25 -16.46
N ASP A 133 4.93 -0.49 -17.47
CA ASP A 133 5.05 0.00 -18.84
C ASP A 133 3.67 0.37 -19.42
N ARG A 134 2.66 -0.44 -19.16
CA ARG A 134 1.29 -0.17 -19.57
C ARG A 134 0.70 1.04 -18.84
N PHE A 135 0.91 1.13 -17.52
CA PHE A 135 0.44 2.23 -16.67
C PHE A 135 1.06 3.57 -17.09
N GLY A 136 2.37 3.61 -17.31
CA GLY A 136 3.10 4.81 -17.75
C GLY A 136 2.98 5.13 -19.25
N GLY A 137 2.49 4.20 -20.07
CA GLY A 137 2.42 4.30 -21.53
C GLY A 137 0.99 4.27 -22.05
N GLU A 138 0.49 3.10 -22.37
CA GLU A 138 -0.77 2.90 -23.12
C GLU A 138 -1.98 3.56 -22.45
N ILE A 139 -2.11 3.41 -21.14
CA ILE A 139 -3.28 3.92 -20.40
C ILE A 139 -2.99 5.20 -19.62
N ALA A 140 -1.77 5.75 -19.70
CA ALA A 140 -1.35 6.92 -18.92
C ALA A 140 -2.31 8.13 -19.01
N PRO A 141 -2.83 8.54 -20.18
CA PRO A 141 -3.74 9.68 -20.25
C PRO A 141 -5.06 9.44 -19.49
N ARG A 142 -5.56 8.20 -19.51
CA ARG A 142 -6.76 7.80 -18.77
C ARG A 142 -6.49 7.76 -17.28
N VAL A 143 -5.37 7.15 -16.87
CA VAL A 143 -4.96 7.05 -15.49
C VAL A 143 -4.77 8.43 -14.87
N THR A 144 -4.03 9.33 -15.52
CA THR A 144 -3.82 10.70 -15.05
C THR A 144 -5.16 11.43 -14.81
N ARG A 145 -6.10 11.33 -15.76
CA ARG A 145 -7.43 11.89 -15.59
C ARG A 145 -8.20 11.23 -14.44
N GLY A 146 -8.09 9.91 -14.32
CA GLY A 146 -8.75 9.13 -13.25
C GLY A 146 -8.24 9.49 -11.85
N LEU A 147 -6.94 9.77 -11.70
CA LEU A 147 -6.32 10.19 -10.43
C LEU A 147 -6.92 11.51 -9.92
N VAL A 148 -7.22 12.47 -10.79
CA VAL A 148 -7.89 13.72 -10.42
C VAL A 148 -9.23 13.43 -9.73
N HIS A 149 -10.00 12.50 -10.25
CA HIS A 149 -11.31 12.15 -9.69
C HIS A 149 -11.19 11.25 -8.44
N GLN A 150 -10.29 10.29 -8.47
CA GLN A 150 -10.15 9.32 -7.38
C GLN A 150 -9.60 9.95 -6.09
N PHE A 151 -8.62 10.84 -6.23
CA PHE A 151 -7.90 11.41 -5.10
C PHE A 151 -8.10 12.91 -4.93
N ALA A 152 -8.98 13.51 -5.71
CA ALA A 152 -9.28 14.95 -5.66
C ALA A 152 -8.01 15.83 -5.69
N ILE A 153 -7.00 15.46 -6.48
CA ILE A 153 -5.64 16.03 -6.43
C ILE A 153 -5.57 17.53 -6.77
N THR A 154 -6.63 18.08 -7.36
CA THR A 154 -6.75 19.51 -7.69
C THR A 154 -7.51 20.30 -6.61
N MET A 155 -8.04 19.64 -5.60
CA MET A 155 -8.76 20.30 -4.52
C MET A 155 -7.79 20.82 -3.45
N PRO A 156 -8.13 21.90 -2.73
CA PRO A 156 -7.33 22.39 -1.63
C PRO A 156 -7.27 21.37 -0.48
N GLN A 157 -6.26 21.49 0.37
CA GLN A 157 -6.15 20.66 1.57
C GLN A 157 -6.79 21.33 2.79
N GLU A 158 -7.07 22.62 2.71
CA GLU A 158 -7.59 23.45 3.81
C GLU A 158 -8.84 24.21 3.38
N GLY A 159 -9.60 24.68 4.37
CA GLY A 159 -10.81 25.46 4.16
C GLY A 159 -12.04 24.61 3.85
N PRO A 160 -13.20 25.26 3.62
CA PRO A 160 -14.49 24.56 3.49
C PRO A 160 -14.53 23.49 2.40
N ASP A 161 -13.84 23.73 1.29
CA ASP A 161 -13.75 22.83 0.14
C ASP A 161 -12.53 21.89 0.21
N GLY A 162 -11.83 21.86 1.34
CA GLY A 162 -10.62 21.08 1.55
C GLY A 162 -10.88 19.58 1.58
N VAL A 163 -9.95 18.80 1.02
CA VAL A 163 -9.96 17.34 1.11
C VAL A 163 -9.53 16.91 2.52
N VAL A 164 -10.37 16.12 3.18
CA VAL A 164 -10.08 15.60 4.53
C VAL A 164 -9.11 14.42 4.46
N ASN A 165 -9.38 13.48 3.58
CA ASN A 165 -8.53 12.34 3.25
C ASN A 165 -8.92 11.78 1.88
N VAL A 166 -8.10 10.89 1.36
CA VAL A 166 -8.32 10.25 0.05
C VAL A 166 -8.77 8.78 0.18
N GLY A 167 -9.27 8.40 1.35
CA GLY A 167 -9.78 7.07 1.65
C GLY A 167 -8.72 6.07 2.08
N LEU A 168 -7.60 5.98 1.38
CA LEU A 168 -6.47 5.10 1.67
C LEU A 168 -5.39 5.77 2.52
N GLY A 169 -5.31 7.10 2.47
CA GLY A 169 -4.35 7.92 3.18
C GLY A 169 -4.89 9.34 3.38
N ASN A 170 -4.18 10.15 4.13
CA ASN A 170 -4.54 11.56 4.33
C ASN A 170 -4.28 12.39 3.05
N PHE A 171 -3.32 11.96 2.23
CA PHE A 171 -2.92 12.65 1.00
C PHE A 171 -2.80 11.64 -0.15
N PHE A 172 -2.99 12.10 -1.37
CA PHE A 172 -2.57 11.36 -2.56
C PHE A 172 -1.04 11.16 -2.55
N ARG A 173 -0.31 12.23 -2.24
CA ARG A 173 1.13 12.20 -1.94
C ARG A 173 1.38 13.05 -0.71
N ASN A 174 2.03 12.47 0.28
CA ASN A 174 2.39 13.18 1.48
C ASN A 174 3.42 14.28 1.14
N PRO A 175 3.14 15.56 1.39
CA PRO A 175 4.06 16.66 1.08
C PRO A 175 5.46 16.51 1.69
N ASP A 176 5.57 15.82 2.83
CA ASP A 176 6.85 15.56 3.51
C ASP A 176 7.79 14.67 2.69
N HIS A 177 7.27 13.99 1.67
CA HIS A 177 8.05 13.13 0.78
C HIS A 177 8.47 13.81 -0.53
N ALA A 178 8.30 15.13 -0.65
CA ALA A 178 8.85 15.82 -1.83
C ALA A 178 10.38 15.69 -1.87
N PRO A 179 11.00 15.50 -3.05
CA PRO A 179 10.46 15.71 -4.40
C PRO A 179 9.80 14.49 -5.07
N PHE A 180 9.52 13.40 -4.38
CA PHE A 180 8.88 12.18 -4.90
C PHE A 180 9.74 11.45 -5.95
N THR A 181 10.97 11.17 -5.61
CA THR A 181 11.93 10.50 -6.47
C THR A 181 11.52 9.07 -6.76
N ASN A 182 11.28 8.74 -8.04
CA ASN A 182 10.97 7.36 -8.43
C ASN A 182 12.26 6.53 -8.47
N GLY A 183 12.40 5.64 -7.51
CA GLY A 183 13.52 4.73 -7.33
C GLY A 183 13.18 3.27 -7.63
N TYR A 184 12.23 3.00 -8.53
CA TYR A 184 11.89 1.62 -8.91
C TYR A 184 13.10 0.84 -9.41
N VAL A 185 13.22 -0.40 -8.95
CA VAL A 185 14.21 -1.37 -9.42
C VAL A 185 13.50 -2.69 -9.77
N PRO A 186 13.72 -3.26 -10.96
CA PRO A 186 13.12 -4.53 -11.34
C PRO A 186 13.46 -5.66 -10.36
N ALA A 187 12.50 -6.56 -10.12
CA ALA A 187 12.73 -7.74 -9.33
C ALA A 187 13.76 -8.66 -10.00
N MET A 188 14.76 -9.11 -9.24
CA MET A 188 15.77 -10.05 -9.69
C MET A 188 15.28 -11.51 -9.62
N HIS A 189 14.40 -11.78 -8.66
CA HIS A 189 13.77 -13.08 -8.45
C HIS A 189 12.29 -12.95 -8.76
N THR A 190 11.85 -13.57 -9.86
CA THR A 190 10.47 -13.45 -10.32
C THR A 190 9.73 -14.78 -10.21
N PHE A 191 8.40 -14.69 -10.03
CA PHE A 191 7.49 -15.83 -10.06
C PHE A 191 6.25 -15.52 -10.90
N GLU A 192 5.63 -16.55 -11.51
CA GLU A 192 4.37 -16.47 -12.25
C GLU A 192 3.29 -17.39 -11.66
N GLY A 193 3.71 -18.37 -10.87
CA GLY A 193 2.86 -19.35 -10.21
C GLY A 193 3.22 -19.51 -8.74
N PRO A 194 2.52 -20.39 -8.00
CA PRO A 194 2.86 -20.70 -6.63
C PRO A 194 4.33 -21.10 -6.50
N THR A 195 5.07 -20.36 -5.67
CA THR A 195 6.53 -20.50 -5.55
C THR A 195 6.91 -20.52 -4.08
N LYS A 196 7.93 -21.28 -3.72
CA LYS A 196 8.49 -21.34 -2.36
C LYS A 196 9.96 -20.96 -2.40
N ALA A 197 10.39 -20.22 -1.41
CA ALA A 197 11.78 -19.83 -1.23
C ALA A 197 12.13 -19.76 0.26
N THR A 198 13.43 -19.78 0.57
CA THR A 198 13.92 -19.40 1.90
C THR A 198 14.53 -18.01 1.81
N ILE A 199 14.00 -17.06 2.58
CA ILE A 199 14.41 -15.65 2.55
C ILE A 199 14.64 -15.21 4.01
N ALA A 200 15.81 -14.66 4.31
CA ALA A 200 16.21 -14.25 5.66
C ALA A 200 16.06 -15.38 6.71
N GLY A 201 16.25 -16.64 6.30
CA GLY A 201 16.10 -17.81 7.16
C GLY A 201 14.65 -18.21 7.45
N LEU A 202 13.67 -17.61 6.76
CA LEU A 202 12.24 -17.97 6.83
C LEU A 202 11.81 -18.67 5.54
N ASP A 203 10.91 -19.66 5.67
CA ASP A 203 10.18 -20.16 4.51
C ASP A 203 9.16 -19.11 4.06
N VAL A 204 9.15 -18.80 2.77
CA VAL A 204 8.25 -17.84 2.15
C VAL A 204 7.55 -18.51 0.99
N GLU A 205 6.24 -18.45 1.00
CA GLU A 205 5.40 -18.98 -0.08
C GLU A 205 4.70 -17.82 -0.79
N PHE A 206 4.84 -17.78 -2.13
CA PHE A 206 4.21 -16.80 -2.99
C PHE A 206 3.04 -17.44 -3.70
N TYR A 207 1.87 -16.80 -3.64
CA TYR A 207 0.67 -17.22 -4.34
C TYR A 207 0.16 -16.05 -5.19
N PRO A 208 0.26 -16.13 -6.55
CA PRO A 208 -0.39 -15.15 -7.41
C PRO A 208 -1.88 -15.06 -7.07
N ALA A 209 -2.31 -13.89 -6.72
CA ALA A 209 -3.68 -13.61 -6.25
C ALA A 209 -4.15 -12.26 -6.86
N PRO A 210 -4.44 -12.24 -8.19
CA PRO A 210 -4.88 -11.02 -8.86
C PRO A 210 -6.05 -10.37 -8.11
N SER A 211 -5.85 -9.11 -7.71
CA SER A 211 -6.81 -8.34 -6.91
C SER A 211 -6.84 -6.88 -7.33
N ASP A 212 -6.07 -6.00 -6.71
CA ASP A 212 -5.92 -4.61 -7.15
C ASP A 212 -5.25 -4.52 -8.52
N ALA A 213 -4.30 -5.40 -8.79
CA ALA A 213 -3.62 -5.55 -10.06
C ALA A 213 -3.52 -7.02 -10.49
N THR A 214 -3.24 -7.26 -11.77
CA THR A 214 -3.11 -8.62 -12.33
C THR A 214 -1.90 -9.37 -11.81
N ASP A 215 -0.88 -8.66 -11.35
CA ASP A 215 0.37 -9.17 -10.75
C ASP A 215 0.35 -9.23 -9.22
N SER A 216 -0.81 -9.01 -8.61
CA SER A 216 -0.93 -9.09 -7.16
C SER A 216 -0.65 -10.49 -6.63
N ALA A 217 0.00 -10.55 -5.48
CA ALA A 217 0.34 -11.80 -4.81
C ALA A 217 0.05 -11.76 -3.31
N THR A 218 -0.32 -12.92 -2.76
CA THR A 218 -0.29 -13.20 -1.34
C THR A 218 1.06 -13.82 -0.98
N ILE A 219 1.70 -13.30 0.05
CA ILE A 219 2.98 -13.75 0.57
C ILE A 219 2.71 -14.39 1.93
N TRP A 220 3.00 -15.68 2.06
CA TRP A 220 2.76 -16.44 3.27
C TRP A 220 4.06 -16.83 3.96
N PHE A 221 4.12 -16.62 5.26
CA PHE A 221 5.22 -17.00 6.15
C PHE A 221 4.74 -18.09 7.11
N PRO A 222 4.94 -19.39 6.79
CA PRO A 222 4.37 -20.50 7.56
C PRO A 222 4.78 -20.51 9.02
N GLN A 223 6.07 -20.26 9.32
CA GLN A 223 6.60 -20.27 10.68
C GLN A 223 5.97 -19.18 11.56
N LEU A 224 5.64 -18.03 10.96
CA LEU A 224 5.04 -16.89 11.65
C LEU A 224 3.51 -16.93 11.63
N ARG A 225 2.91 -17.83 10.81
CA ARG A 225 1.48 -17.89 10.53
C ARG A 225 0.95 -16.52 10.09
N LEU A 226 1.72 -15.84 9.25
CA LEU A 226 1.48 -14.49 8.78
C LEU A 226 1.31 -14.47 7.26
N ALA A 227 0.28 -13.79 6.79
CA ALA A 227 0.08 -13.49 5.37
C ALA A 227 0.14 -11.99 5.14
N VAL A 228 0.81 -11.58 4.06
CA VAL A 228 0.79 -10.22 3.55
C VAL A 228 0.19 -10.24 2.16
N ASN A 229 -0.80 -9.40 1.90
CA ASN A 229 -1.45 -9.28 0.60
C ASN A 229 -2.00 -7.87 0.41
N ASN A 230 -2.40 -7.56 -0.82
CA ASN A 230 -3.10 -6.33 -1.17
C ASN A 230 -4.59 -6.54 -1.46
N LEU A 231 -5.18 -7.59 -0.94
CA LEU A 231 -6.62 -7.82 -1.01
C LEU A 231 -7.36 -6.73 -0.23
N LEU A 232 -8.43 -6.20 -0.84
CA LEU A 232 -9.27 -5.15 -0.24
C LEU A 232 -10.27 -5.77 0.75
N TRP A 233 -9.78 -6.53 1.69
CA TRP A 233 -10.58 -7.20 2.71
C TRP A 233 -10.61 -6.37 4.00
N PRO A 234 -11.76 -6.25 4.70
CA PRO A 234 -13.10 -6.80 4.42
C PRO A 234 -13.98 -5.85 3.58
N ALA A 235 -13.43 -4.80 3.02
CA ALA A 235 -14.19 -3.80 2.29
C ALA A 235 -14.74 -4.34 0.95
N LEU A 236 -15.80 -3.72 0.49
CA LEU A 236 -16.27 -3.90 -0.88
C LEU A 236 -15.21 -3.35 -1.83
N PHE A 237 -14.77 -4.17 -2.78
CA PHE A 237 -13.80 -3.74 -3.77
C PHE A 237 -14.49 -3.18 -5.03
N ASN A 238 -13.81 -2.27 -5.68
CA ASN A 238 -14.24 -1.74 -6.96
C ASN A 238 -14.04 -2.78 -8.06
N VAL A 239 -15.11 -3.18 -8.71
CA VAL A 239 -15.06 -4.01 -9.93
C VAL A 239 -14.37 -3.26 -11.06
N PHE A 240 -14.57 -1.93 -11.13
CA PHE A 240 -13.86 -1.03 -12.03
C PHE A 240 -12.91 -0.15 -11.25
N ALA A 241 -11.65 -0.09 -11.67
CA ALA A 241 -10.75 0.93 -11.17
C ALA A 241 -11.17 2.31 -11.71
N ILE A 242 -11.33 3.29 -10.82
CA ILE A 242 -11.73 4.67 -11.18
C ILE A 242 -10.71 5.28 -12.15
N ARG A 243 -9.43 4.95 -11.98
CA ARG A 243 -8.34 5.37 -12.87
C ARG A 243 -8.44 4.81 -14.29
N GLY A 244 -9.36 3.88 -14.54
CA GLY A 244 -9.53 3.26 -15.85
C GLY A 244 -8.53 2.13 -16.14
N GLU A 245 -8.01 1.51 -15.11
CA GLU A 245 -7.28 0.25 -15.17
C GLU A 245 -8.19 -0.92 -15.54
N GLU A 246 -7.73 -2.14 -15.36
CA GLU A 246 -8.47 -3.32 -15.75
C GLU A 246 -9.70 -3.60 -14.88
N TYR A 247 -10.64 -4.29 -15.50
CA TYR A 247 -11.78 -4.88 -14.80
C TYR A 247 -11.29 -5.98 -13.85
N ARG A 248 -11.72 -5.91 -12.60
CA ARG A 248 -11.40 -6.92 -11.58
C ARG A 248 -12.46 -8.00 -11.61
N ASP A 249 -12.11 -9.17 -12.09
CA ASP A 249 -13.02 -10.31 -12.18
C ASP A 249 -13.24 -10.92 -10.78
N PRO A 250 -14.45 -10.88 -10.21
CA PRO A 250 -14.74 -11.46 -8.90
C PRO A 250 -14.42 -12.95 -8.80
N ARG A 251 -14.49 -13.68 -9.90
CA ARG A 251 -14.17 -15.11 -9.93
C ARG A 251 -12.68 -15.36 -9.74
N VAL A 252 -11.83 -14.44 -10.17
CA VAL A 252 -10.39 -14.49 -9.94
C VAL A 252 -10.08 -14.17 -8.49
N LEU A 253 -10.74 -13.15 -7.93
CA LEU A 253 -10.59 -12.76 -6.53
C LEU A 253 -10.98 -13.87 -5.54
N ILE A 254 -12.01 -14.66 -5.86
CA ILE A 254 -12.44 -15.79 -5.02
C ILE A 254 -11.41 -16.93 -5.01
N ARG A 255 -10.58 -17.04 -6.05
CA ARG A 255 -9.56 -18.08 -6.17
C ARG A 255 -8.20 -17.70 -5.58
N GLY A 256 -7.91 -16.41 -5.44
CA GLY A 256 -6.72 -15.87 -4.76
C GLY A 256 -6.98 -15.67 -3.30
#